data_e1af1f0c2a22ec068139aaa12fad632f
#
_entry.id   e1af1f0c2a22ec068139aaa12fad632f
#
_cell.length_a   1.000
_cell.length_b   1.000
_cell.length_c   1.000
_cell.angle_alpha   90.00
_cell.angle_beta   90.00
_cell.angle_gamma   90.00
#
_symmetry.space_group_name_H-M   'P 1'
#
loop_
_entity.id
_entity.type
_entity.pdbx_description
1 polymer ?
#
loop_
_entity_poly.entity_id
_entity_poly.type
_entity_poly.pdbx_seq_one_letter_code
_entity_poly.pdbx_strand_id
1 'polypeptide(L)'
;MGSNKFKIILWSLGILLVVFLGFFLYQMTQAESFNSMMTVLMLLLGLLLGGVIAFLASKKLTSQPPVVTESSHTIAESMRKVFKIVSAEGQFQEIYNYEESTKLFNFIPSKKKALVIVQAKILVGYDFEKLKWEVDELSRKVKLIDFPPPEILSTETDYKYYNMEEQFFNLFSKDDLAKIQQNSKQQVIEAAKKSHLPEVAAEQMRMLMTELLSSKNFLLENPATITENSKRLEMKI
;
A
#
# COMPACT_ATOMS: atom_id res chain seq x y z
N MET A 1 12.16 17.92 15.39
CA MET A 1 12.00 19.34 15.77
C MET A 1 11.20 19.59 17.06
N GLY A 2 10.65 18.57 17.72
CA GLY A 2 9.86 18.71 18.98
C GLY A 2 10.64 18.68 20.31
N SER A 3 11.89 18.20 20.30
CA SER A 3 12.68 18.01 21.56
C SER A 3 13.12 19.31 22.23
N ASN A 4 13.48 20.34 21.46
CA ASN A 4 13.97 21.58 22.03
C ASN A 4 12.86 22.45 22.64
N LYS A 5 11.67 22.49 22.03
CA LYS A 5 10.54 23.26 22.58
C LYS A 5 10.07 22.68 23.92
N PHE A 6 10.11 21.38 24.08
CA PHE A 6 9.74 20.75 25.34
C PHE A 6 10.76 20.97 26.45
N LYS A 7 12.06 20.95 26.16
CA LYS A 7 13.11 21.31 27.12
C LYS A 7 12.93 22.75 27.58
N ILE A 8 12.64 23.68 26.67
CA ILE A 8 12.38 25.08 26.99
C ILE A 8 11.17 25.22 27.92
N ILE A 9 10.06 24.51 27.63
CA ILE A 9 8.86 24.53 28.49
C ILE A 9 9.17 23.94 29.87
N LEU A 10 9.94 22.87 29.98
CA LEU A 10 10.31 22.25 31.26
C LEU A 10 11.22 23.19 32.09
N TRP A 11 12.19 23.84 31.45
CA TRP A 11 13.05 24.83 32.09
C TRP A 11 12.29 26.07 32.51
N SER A 12 11.36 26.58 31.72
CA SER A 12 10.52 27.73 32.09
C SER A 12 9.59 27.42 33.24
N LEU A 13 9.04 26.21 33.33
CA LEU A 13 8.22 25.76 34.46
C LEU A 13 9.06 25.59 35.73
N GLY A 14 10.27 25.07 35.59
CA GLY A 14 11.22 24.95 36.74
C GLY A 14 11.62 26.32 37.30
N ILE A 15 11.91 27.29 36.41
CA ILE A 15 12.24 28.66 36.83
C ILE A 15 11.03 29.31 37.51
N LEU A 16 9.83 29.14 36.96
CA LEU A 16 8.60 29.69 37.55
C LEU A 16 8.33 29.11 38.93
N LEU A 17 8.64 27.82 39.17
CA LEU A 17 8.50 27.17 40.45
C LEU A 17 9.52 27.71 41.47
N VAL A 18 10.78 27.96 41.05
CA VAL A 18 11.81 28.56 41.91
C VAL A 18 11.45 30.01 42.31
N VAL A 19 10.97 30.81 41.35
CA VAL A 19 10.51 32.19 41.59
C VAL A 19 9.30 32.20 42.51
N PHE A 20 8.35 31.27 42.34
CA PHE A 20 7.21 31.13 43.24
C PHE A 20 7.63 30.74 44.66
N LEU A 21 8.56 29.80 44.79
CA LEU A 21 9.09 29.39 46.09
C LEU A 21 9.87 30.54 46.79
N GLY A 22 10.66 31.31 46.05
CA GLY A 22 11.37 32.48 46.54
C GLY A 22 10.43 33.59 47.00
N PHE A 23 9.38 33.88 46.20
CA PHE A 23 8.32 34.84 46.58
C PHE A 23 7.57 34.38 47.84
N PHE A 24 7.29 33.09 47.95
CA PHE A 24 6.61 32.50 49.11
C PHE A 24 7.47 32.61 50.39
N LEU A 25 8.77 32.31 50.30
CA LEU A 25 9.69 32.48 51.42
C LEU A 25 9.84 33.94 51.84
N TYR A 26 9.88 34.87 50.87
CA TYR A 26 9.87 36.30 51.13
C TYR A 26 8.65 36.77 51.87
N GLN A 27 7.45 36.33 51.46
CA GLN A 27 6.20 36.61 52.16
C GLN A 27 6.18 36.06 53.58
N MET A 28 6.76 34.89 53.80
CA MET A 28 6.85 34.26 55.14
C MET A 28 7.70 35.08 56.11
N THR A 29 8.73 35.81 55.64
CA THR A 29 9.62 36.63 56.48
C THR A 29 9.01 37.99 56.84
N GLN A 30 7.95 38.44 56.10
CA GLN A 30 7.32 39.77 56.29
C GLN A 30 6.01 39.74 57.10
N ALA A 31 5.45 38.55 57.36
CA ALA A 31 4.13 38.45 57.97
C ALA A 31 4.17 38.19 59.47
N GLU A 32 3.80 39.21 60.28
CA GLU A 32 3.66 39.08 61.74
C GLU A 32 2.40 38.30 62.19
N SER A 33 1.43 38.05 61.28
CA SER A 33 0.28 37.17 61.57
C SER A 33 -0.07 36.34 60.34
N PHE A 34 0.45 35.14 60.26
CA PHE A 34 0.17 34.22 59.17
C PHE A 34 -1.08 33.38 59.47
N ASN A 35 -2.11 33.51 58.64
CA ASN A 35 -3.31 32.68 58.75
C ASN A 35 -2.94 31.25 58.38
N SER A 36 -2.78 30.33 59.36
CA SER A 36 -2.28 28.95 59.20
C SER A 36 -3.01 28.18 58.08
N MET A 37 -4.25 28.49 57.85
CA MET A 37 -5.08 27.85 56.80
C MET A 37 -4.60 28.22 55.40
N MET A 38 -4.17 29.46 55.15
CA MET A 38 -3.67 29.94 53.87
C MET A 38 -2.31 29.31 53.50
N THR A 39 -1.48 29.07 54.51
CA THR A 39 -0.16 28.40 54.36
C THR A 39 -0.31 26.96 53.97
N VAL A 40 -1.23 26.22 54.59
CA VAL A 40 -1.52 24.83 54.26
C VAL A 40 -2.09 24.72 52.87
N LEU A 41 -2.98 25.64 52.44
CA LEU A 41 -3.55 25.64 51.12
C LEU A 41 -2.47 25.84 50.03
N MET A 42 -1.54 26.78 50.22
CA MET A 42 -0.43 27.04 49.29
C MET A 42 0.58 25.89 49.22
N LEU A 43 0.87 25.24 50.33
CA LEU A 43 1.71 24.04 50.34
C LEU A 43 1.08 22.89 49.57
N LEU A 44 -0.20 22.64 49.76
CA LEU A 44 -0.96 21.63 49.00
C LEU A 44 -0.97 21.95 47.49
N LEU A 45 -1.16 23.20 47.10
CA LEU A 45 -1.14 23.61 45.71
C LEU A 45 0.23 23.42 45.06
N GLY A 46 1.32 23.76 45.79
CA GLY A 46 2.70 23.56 45.35
C GLY A 46 3.05 22.07 45.17
N LEU A 47 2.60 21.23 46.09
CA LEU A 47 2.81 19.78 46.04
C LEU A 47 2.03 19.13 44.86
N LEU A 48 0.83 19.61 44.61
CA LEU A 48 0.00 19.16 43.51
C LEU A 48 0.63 19.53 42.14
N LEU A 49 1.08 20.78 41.99
CA LEU A 49 1.78 21.26 40.79
C LEU A 49 3.10 20.49 40.58
N GLY A 50 3.90 20.33 41.63
CA GLY A 50 5.14 19.56 41.56
C GLY A 50 4.92 18.08 41.17
N GLY A 51 3.86 17.47 41.72
CA GLY A 51 3.46 16.09 41.40
C GLY A 51 3.02 15.95 39.92
N VAL A 52 2.26 16.88 39.39
CA VAL A 52 1.87 16.89 37.99
C VAL A 52 3.09 17.01 37.05
N ILE A 53 4.03 17.91 37.41
CA ILE A 53 5.24 18.11 36.60
C ILE A 53 6.12 16.83 36.63
N ALA A 54 6.30 16.24 37.80
CA ALA A 54 7.06 14.99 37.96
C ALA A 54 6.40 13.83 37.20
N PHE A 55 5.08 13.73 37.22
CA PHE A 55 4.33 12.73 36.49
C PHE A 55 4.47 12.88 34.96
N LEU A 56 4.37 14.11 34.45
CA LEU A 56 4.54 14.39 33.02
C LEU A 56 5.99 14.15 32.55
N ALA A 57 6.97 14.47 33.42
CA ALA A 57 8.38 14.21 33.13
C ALA A 57 8.67 12.70 33.11
N SER A 58 8.13 11.93 34.08
CA SER A 58 8.32 10.47 34.15
C SER A 58 7.76 9.74 32.93
N LYS A 59 6.61 10.13 32.43
CA LYS A 59 6.02 9.54 31.19
C LYS A 59 6.94 9.70 29.98
N LYS A 60 7.71 10.76 29.89
CA LYS A 60 8.57 11.03 28.73
C LYS A 60 9.95 10.39 28.84
N LEU A 61 10.43 10.15 30.06
CA LEU A 61 11.69 9.42 30.29
C LEU A 61 11.56 7.91 30.03
N THR A 62 10.34 7.37 30.13
CA THR A 62 10.06 5.93 29.93
C THR A 62 9.67 5.57 28.51
N SER A 63 9.54 6.55 27.59
CA SER A 63 9.27 6.29 26.17
C SER A 63 10.54 5.78 25.49
N GLN A 64 10.77 4.49 25.55
CA GLN A 64 11.74 3.84 24.68
C GLN A 64 11.27 3.97 23.23
N PRO A 65 12.17 4.18 22.26
CA PRO A 65 11.79 4.15 20.85
C PRO A 65 11.19 2.77 20.54
N PRO A 66 10.17 2.70 19.70
CA PRO A 66 9.57 1.41 19.33
C PRO A 66 10.66 0.54 18.70
N VAL A 67 10.89 -0.61 19.29
CA VAL A 67 11.76 -1.64 18.70
C VAL A 67 10.91 -2.38 17.67
N VAL A 68 11.20 -2.16 16.41
CA VAL A 68 10.59 -2.93 15.30
C VAL A 68 11.36 -4.25 15.22
N THR A 69 10.69 -5.35 15.53
CA THR A 69 11.23 -6.70 15.32
C THR A 69 10.51 -7.29 14.11
N GLU A 70 11.25 -7.50 13.03
CA GLU A 70 10.76 -8.18 11.84
C GLU A 70 11.19 -9.65 11.90
N SER A 71 10.22 -10.53 11.74
CA SER A 71 10.48 -11.97 11.61
C SER A 71 9.71 -12.51 10.41
N SER A 72 10.36 -13.33 9.61
CA SER A 72 9.78 -13.97 8.44
C SER A 72 9.91 -15.48 8.58
N HIS A 73 8.79 -16.19 8.36
CA HIS A 73 8.75 -17.65 8.34
C HIS A 73 8.06 -18.12 7.07
N THR A 74 8.67 -19.07 6.37
CA THR A 74 8.02 -19.75 5.26
C THR A 74 7.00 -20.74 5.83
N ILE A 75 5.70 -20.46 5.60
CA ILE A 75 4.59 -21.28 6.13
C ILE A 75 4.34 -22.48 5.20
N ALA A 76 4.46 -22.29 3.88
CA ALA A 76 4.25 -23.33 2.90
C ALA A 76 5.12 -23.11 1.66
N GLU A 77 5.63 -24.20 1.09
CA GLU A 77 6.34 -24.20 -0.18
C GLU A 77 5.72 -25.24 -1.09
N SER A 78 5.35 -24.84 -2.30
CA SER A 78 4.89 -25.74 -3.34
C SER A 78 5.56 -25.41 -4.67
N MET A 79 6.09 -26.42 -5.38
CA MET A 79 6.74 -26.26 -6.67
C MET A 79 6.03 -27.10 -7.74
N ARG A 80 5.84 -26.53 -8.92
CA ARG A 80 5.36 -27.23 -10.12
C ARG A 80 6.17 -26.80 -11.33
N LYS A 81 6.34 -27.71 -12.29
CA LYS A 81 6.91 -27.37 -13.60
C LYS A 81 5.85 -26.59 -14.40
N VAL A 82 6.27 -25.53 -15.07
CA VAL A 82 5.42 -24.73 -15.98
C VAL A 82 6.22 -24.34 -17.21
N PHE A 83 5.55 -24.23 -18.36
CA PHE A 83 6.17 -23.74 -19.59
C PHE A 83 5.37 -22.55 -20.13
N LYS A 84 5.74 -21.35 -19.67
CA LYS A 84 5.11 -20.08 -20.04
C LYS A 84 6.12 -19.17 -20.70
N ILE A 85 5.75 -18.50 -21.77
CA ILE A 85 6.57 -17.53 -22.49
C ILE A 85 5.92 -16.15 -22.39
N VAL A 86 6.66 -15.19 -21.84
CA VAL A 86 6.28 -13.76 -21.86
C VAL A 86 6.57 -13.23 -23.26
N SER A 87 5.59 -12.62 -23.89
CA SER A 87 5.68 -12.04 -25.24
C SER A 87 5.50 -10.53 -25.27
N ALA A 88 4.88 -9.93 -24.26
CA ALA A 88 4.79 -8.48 -24.13
C ALA A 88 4.79 -8.03 -22.67
N GLU A 89 5.26 -6.81 -22.45
CA GLU A 89 5.24 -6.10 -21.17
C GLU A 89 4.54 -4.75 -21.37
N GLY A 90 3.63 -4.41 -20.47
CA GLY A 90 2.97 -3.11 -20.43
C GLY A 90 3.16 -2.43 -19.08
N GLN A 91 3.34 -1.11 -19.09
CA GLN A 91 3.33 -0.28 -17.90
C GLN A 91 2.07 0.57 -17.89
N PHE A 92 1.31 0.47 -16.81
CA PHE A 92 0.04 1.15 -16.62
C PHE A 92 0.09 2.02 -15.38
N GLN A 93 -0.59 3.16 -15.46
CA GLN A 93 -0.80 4.03 -14.31
C GLN A 93 -2.26 4.43 -14.29
N GLU A 94 -2.92 4.12 -13.17
CA GLU A 94 -4.33 4.41 -12.95
C GLU A 94 -4.52 5.23 -11.68
N ILE A 95 -5.56 6.06 -11.67
CA ILE A 95 -5.99 6.80 -10.49
C ILE A 95 -7.26 6.14 -9.97
N TYR A 96 -7.18 5.59 -8.77
CA TYR A 96 -8.30 4.97 -8.09
C TYR A 96 -8.87 5.90 -7.03
N ASN A 97 -10.15 6.25 -7.15
CA ASN A 97 -10.87 7.04 -6.18
C ASN A 97 -11.74 6.12 -5.32
N TYR A 98 -11.51 6.15 -4.02
CA TYR A 98 -12.34 5.47 -3.05
C TYR A 98 -13.12 6.50 -2.24
N GLU A 99 -14.43 6.35 -2.15
CA GLU A 99 -15.28 7.14 -1.25
C GLU A 99 -16.26 6.21 -0.55
N GLU A 100 -16.29 6.29 0.77
CA GLU A 100 -17.27 5.61 1.59
C GLU A 100 -18.00 6.61 2.48
N SER A 101 -19.31 6.50 2.49
CA SER A 101 -20.19 7.32 3.33
C SER A 101 -20.95 6.42 4.28
N THR A 102 -20.81 6.67 5.56
CA THR A 102 -21.59 6.01 6.62
C THR A 102 -22.44 7.04 7.36
N LYS A 103 -23.48 6.60 8.05
CA LYS A 103 -24.29 7.46 8.92
C LYS A 103 -24.17 6.99 10.36
N LEU A 104 -23.59 7.81 11.20
CA LEU A 104 -23.58 7.59 12.64
C LEU A 104 -24.96 7.91 13.21
N PHE A 105 -25.51 7.00 14.02
CA PHE A 105 -26.88 7.12 14.58
C PHE A 105 -27.97 7.42 13.53
N ASN A 106 -27.81 6.97 12.28
CA ASN A 106 -28.72 7.17 11.14
C ASN A 106 -28.91 8.62 10.64
N PHE A 107 -28.30 9.63 11.28
CA PHE A 107 -28.51 11.04 10.90
C PHE A 107 -27.22 11.85 10.71
N ILE A 108 -26.09 11.47 11.28
CA ILE A 108 -24.82 12.20 11.11
C ILE A 108 -24.04 11.56 9.96
N PRO A 109 -23.89 12.23 8.80
CA PRO A 109 -23.08 11.69 7.71
C PRO A 109 -21.60 11.75 8.10
N SER A 110 -20.89 10.66 7.87
CA SER A 110 -19.44 10.58 8.02
C SER A 110 -18.85 9.97 6.77
N LYS A 111 -17.84 10.62 6.20
CA LYS A 111 -17.23 10.22 4.93
C LYS A 111 -15.74 9.93 5.13
N LYS A 112 -15.25 8.99 4.36
CA LYS A 112 -13.82 8.78 4.15
C LYS A 112 -13.54 8.69 2.66
N LYS A 113 -12.43 9.28 2.22
CA LYS A 113 -12.01 9.31 0.83
C LYS A 113 -10.54 8.97 0.72
N ALA A 114 -10.18 8.21 -0.30
CA ALA A 114 -8.78 8.00 -0.65
C ALA A 114 -8.61 8.14 -2.15
N LEU A 115 -7.56 8.86 -2.55
CA LEU A 115 -7.07 8.92 -3.91
C LEU A 115 -5.76 8.15 -3.96
N VAL A 116 -5.72 7.09 -4.75
CA VAL A 116 -4.57 6.19 -4.85
C VAL A 116 -4.11 6.15 -6.29
N ILE A 117 -2.84 6.43 -6.51
CA ILE A 117 -2.18 6.24 -7.80
C ILE A 117 -1.60 4.84 -7.80
N VAL A 118 -2.06 4.02 -8.72
CA VAL A 118 -1.56 2.65 -8.91
C VAL A 118 -0.68 2.62 -10.14
N GLN A 119 0.56 2.21 -9.96
CA GLN A 119 1.49 1.90 -11.04
C GLN A 119 1.59 0.39 -11.16
N ALA A 120 1.44 -0.14 -12.36
CA ALA A 120 1.51 -1.57 -12.59
C ALA A 120 2.38 -1.91 -13.78
N LYS A 121 3.21 -2.95 -13.60
CA LYS A 121 3.93 -3.64 -14.65
C LYS A 121 3.23 -4.96 -14.90
N ILE A 122 2.73 -5.15 -16.12
CA ILE A 122 1.92 -6.31 -16.50
C ILE A 122 2.64 -7.08 -17.58
N LEU A 123 2.86 -8.37 -17.33
CA LEU A 123 3.45 -9.30 -18.28
C LEU A 123 2.35 -10.14 -18.92
N VAL A 124 2.31 -10.12 -20.24
CA VAL A 124 1.38 -10.93 -21.05
C VAL A 124 2.15 -11.96 -21.85
N GLY A 125 1.60 -13.14 -21.95
CA GLY A 125 2.25 -14.23 -22.65
C GLY A 125 1.35 -15.45 -22.82
N TYR A 126 1.95 -16.60 -23.01
CA TYR A 126 1.27 -17.83 -23.41
C TYR A 126 1.68 -19.00 -22.52
N ASP A 127 0.72 -19.83 -22.20
CA ASP A 127 0.91 -21.12 -21.52
C ASP A 127 1.03 -22.22 -22.57
N PHE A 128 2.28 -22.62 -22.85
CA PHE A 128 2.58 -23.60 -23.88
C PHE A 128 2.18 -25.04 -23.49
N GLU A 129 1.81 -25.31 -22.26
CA GLU A 129 1.23 -26.62 -21.88
C GLU A 129 -0.12 -26.86 -22.57
N LYS A 130 -0.81 -25.78 -22.99
CA LYS A 130 -2.10 -25.83 -23.69
C LYS A 130 -1.97 -25.89 -25.20
N LEU A 131 -0.76 -25.75 -25.76
CA LEU A 131 -0.52 -25.73 -27.19
C LEU A 131 -0.64 -27.14 -27.80
N LYS A 132 -1.37 -27.25 -28.92
CA LYS A 132 -1.43 -28.46 -29.73
C LYS A 132 -1.06 -28.15 -31.16
N TRP A 133 -0.15 -28.94 -31.73
CA TRP A 133 0.30 -28.80 -33.10
C TRP A 133 0.44 -30.16 -33.79
N GLU A 134 0.46 -30.16 -35.09
CA GLU A 134 0.81 -31.28 -35.96
C GLU A 134 2.01 -30.89 -36.80
N VAL A 135 2.95 -31.87 -37.03
CA VAL A 135 4.15 -31.68 -37.82
C VAL A 135 4.06 -32.62 -39.01
N ASP A 136 4.12 -32.07 -40.21
CA ASP A 136 4.33 -32.82 -41.46
C ASP A 136 5.82 -32.72 -41.83
N GLU A 137 6.55 -33.76 -41.53
CA GLU A 137 8.01 -33.86 -41.82
C GLU A 137 8.31 -33.90 -43.32
N LEU A 138 7.41 -34.46 -44.13
CA LEU A 138 7.63 -34.60 -45.58
C LEU A 138 7.50 -33.24 -46.26
N SER A 139 6.47 -32.48 -45.95
CA SER A 139 6.28 -31.12 -46.49
C SER A 139 6.97 -30.05 -45.68
N ARG A 140 7.58 -30.39 -44.55
CA ARG A 140 8.23 -29.48 -43.61
C ARG A 140 7.28 -28.36 -43.15
N LYS A 141 6.07 -28.75 -42.78
CA LYS A 141 5.04 -27.82 -42.30
C LYS A 141 4.66 -28.15 -40.85
N VAL A 142 4.35 -27.07 -40.10
CA VAL A 142 3.77 -27.16 -38.78
C VAL A 142 2.41 -26.44 -38.80
N LYS A 143 1.38 -27.15 -38.36
CA LYS A 143 0.03 -26.64 -38.23
C LYS A 143 -0.37 -26.55 -36.79
N LEU A 144 -0.84 -25.39 -36.35
CA LEU A 144 -1.39 -25.18 -35.02
C LEU A 144 -2.83 -25.72 -34.99
N ILE A 145 -3.12 -26.70 -34.16
CA ILE A 145 -4.46 -27.27 -33.98
C ILE A 145 -5.22 -26.48 -32.92
N ASP A 146 -4.57 -26.20 -31.80
CA ASP A 146 -5.12 -25.40 -30.72
C ASP A 146 -4.02 -24.49 -30.16
N PHE A 147 -4.20 -23.19 -30.33
CA PHE A 147 -3.28 -22.19 -29.80
C PHE A 147 -3.97 -21.44 -28.67
N PRO A 148 -3.40 -21.41 -27.43
CA PRO A 148 -4.02 -20.73 -26.32
C PRO A 148 -4.13 -19.22 -26.59
N PRO A 149 -5.15 -18.53 -26.03
CA PRO A 149 -5.17 -17.07 -26.04
C PRO A 149 -4.04 -16.52 -25.14
N PRO A 150 -3.60 -15.28 -25.36
CA PRO A 150 -2.68 -14.63 -24.45
C PRO A 150 -3.31 -14.50 -23.06
N GLU A 151 -2.52 -14.65 -22.01
CA GLU A 151 -2.96 -14.48 -20.62
C GLU A 151 -2.02 -13.54 -19.86
N ILE A 152 -2.54 -12.88 -18.84
CA ILE A 152 -1.72 -12.09 -17.91
C ILE A 152 -0.96 -13.08 -17.02
N LEU A 153 0.37 -13.10 -17.17
CA LEU A 153 1.26 -14.02 -16.45
C LEU A 153 1.71 -13.43 -15.11
N SER A 154 1.88 -12.11 -15.04
CA SER A 154 2.27 -11.39 -13.83
C SER A 154 1.70 -9.99 -13.81
N THR A 155 1.40 -9.50 -12.61
CA THR A 155 1.00 -8.12 -12.34
C THR A 155 1.70 -7.67 -11.08
N GLU A 156 2.74 -6.85 -11.26
CA GLU A 156 3.46 -6.18 -10.18
C GLU A 156 2.84 -4.81 -10.00
N THR A 157 2.45 -4.45 -8.79
CA THR A 157 1.75 -3.18 -8.50
C THR A 157 2.45 -2.41 -7.39
N ASP A 158 2.60 -1.11 -7.60
CA ASP A 158 3.01 -0.13 -6.60
C ASP A 158 1.87 0.85 -6.34
N TYR A 159 1.66 1.21 -5.06
CA TYR A 159 0.54 2.03 -4.62
C TYR A 159 1.04 3.29 -3.95
N LYS A 160 0.65 4.46 -4.47
CA LYS A 160 0.93 5.76 -3.88
C LYS A 160 -0.37 6.38 -3.40
N TYR A 161 -0.54 6.45 -2.10
CA TYR A 161 -1.67 7.15 -1.48
C TYR A 161 -1.40 8.65 -1.56
N TYR A 162 -2.13 9.34 -2.44
CA TYR A 162 -1.93 10.77 -2.69
C TYR A 162 -2.69 11.62 -1.69
N ASN A 163 -3.96 11.29 -1.46
CA ASN A 163 -4.81 11.98 -0.49
C ASN A 163 -5.66 10.96 0.26
N MET A 164 -5.66 11.06 1.60
CA MET A 164 -6.51 10.27 2.48
C MET A 164 -7.22 11.23 3.43
N GLU A 165 -8.53 11.36 3.25
CA GLU A 165 -9.39 12.18 4.10
C GLU A 165 -10.29 11.25 4.91
N GLU A 166 -10.27 11.43 6.21
CA GLU A 166 -11.10 10.67 7.13
C GLU A 166 -11.77 11.59 8.15
N GLN A 167 -12.98 11.26 8.53
CA GLN A 167 -13.70 11.98 9.58
C GLN A 167 -13.63 11.19 10.88
N PHE A 168 -13.78 11.88 12.01
CA PHE A 168 -13.53 11.35 13.34
C PHE A 168 -14.23 10.03 13.66
N PHE A 169 -15.40 9.78 13.06
CA PHE A 169 -16.18 8.55 13.27
C PHE A 169 -16.10 7.54 12.10
N ASN A 170 -15.25 7.79 11.10
CA ASN A 170 -15.08 6.92 9.94
C ASN A 170 -13.62 6.91 9.50
N LEU A 171 -12.79 6.23 10.28
CA LEU A 171 -11.35 6.09 10.04
C LEU A 171 -11.09 4.93 9.09
N PHE A 172 -9.95 4.96 8.40
CA PHE A 172 -9.51 3.83 7.58
C PHE A 172 -9.08 2.64 8.43
N SER A 173 -9.72 1.52 8.19
CA SER A 173 -9.32 0.22 8.75
C SER A 173 -8.28 -0.47 7.85
N LYS A 174 -7.63 -1.50 8.37
CA LYS A 174 -6.75 -2.36 7.55
C LYS A 174 -7.51 -3.04 6.41
N ASP A 175 -8.77 -3.39 6.64
CA ASP A 175 -9.64 -4.02 5.64
C ASP A 175 -10.00 -3.05 4.51
N ASP A 176 -10.17 -1.76 4.82
CA ASP A 176 -10.40 -0.74 3.79
C ASP A 176 -9.18 -0.59 2.88
N LEU A 177 -7.98 -0.53 3.47
CA LEU A 177 -6.75 -0.45 2.69
C LEU A 177 -6.54 -1.69 1.81
N ALA A 178 -6.84 -2.88 2.33
CA ALA A 178 -6.77 -4.12 1.57
C ALA A 178 -7.78 -4.12 0.39
N LYS A 179 -9.02 -3.67 0.62
CA LYS A 179 -10.03 -3.51 -0.45
C LYS A 179 -9.61 -2.50 -1.50
N ILE A 180 -9.06 -1.35 -1.09
CA ILE A 180 -8.55 -0.33 -2.01
C ILE A 180 -7.46 -0.92 -2.90
N GLN A 181 -6.49 -1.64 -2.32
CA GLN A 181 -5.43 -2.29 -3.08
C GLN A 181 -5.97 -3.35 -4.04
N GLN A 182 -6.87 -4.21 -3.59
CA GLN A 182 -7.46 -5.25 -4.42
C GLN A 182 -8.26 -4.67 -5.58
N ASN A 183 -9.14 -3.71 -5.32
CA ASN A 183 -9.99 -3.12 -6.35
C ASN A 183 -9.18 -2.30 -7.37
N SER A 184 -8.21 -1.52 -6.90
CA SER A 184 -7.35 -0.74 -7.78
C SER A 184 -6.43 -1.62 -8.63
N LYS A 185 -5.93 -2.74 -8.10
CA LYS A 185 -5.22 -3.76 -8.88
C LYS A 185 -6.11 -4.36 -9.96
N GLN A 186 -7.36 -4.70 -9.61
CA GLN A 186 -8.31 -5.23 -10.59
C GLN A 186 -8.61 -4.23 -11.71
N GLN A 187 -8.76 -2.94 -11.37
CA GLN A 187 -8.98 -1.88 -12.36
C GLN A 187 -7.83 -1.80 -13.37
N VAL A 188 -6.58 -1.84 -12.90
CA VAL A 188 -5.40 -1.84 -13.77
C VAL A 188 -5.35 -3.08 -14.66
N ILE A 189 -5.70 -4.25 -14.13
CA ILE A 189 -5.77 -5.49 -14.91
C ILE A 189 -6.82 -5.37 -16.03
N GLU A 190 -7.99 -4.83 -15.72
CA GLU A 190 -9.04 -4.61 -16.74
C GLU A 190 -8.62 -3.56 -17.78
N ALA A 191 -7.92 -2.50 -17.37
CA ALA A 191 -7.34 -1.54 -18.29
C ALA A 191 -6.33 -2.20 -19.25
N ALA A 192 -5.47 -3.06 -18.73
CA ALA A 192 -4.50 -3.80 -19.53
C ALA A 192 -5.16 -4.76 -20.53
N LYS A 193 -6.22 -5.48 -20.14
CA LYS A 193 -6.97 -6.36 -21.03
C LYS A 193 -7.64 -5.61 -22.19
N LYS A 194 -8.10 -4.38 -21.93
CA LYS A 194 -8.75 -3.50 -22.92
C LYS A 194 -7.77 -2.67 -23.73
N SER A 195 -6.49 -2.71 -23.39
CA SER A 195 -5.44 -2.03 -24.15
C SER A 195 -5.00 -2.88 -25.36
N HIS A 196 -4.09 -2.35 -26.17
CA HIS A 196 -3.46 -3.10 -27.27
C HIS A 196 -2.38 -4.09 -26.81
N LEU A 197 -2.18 -4.28 -25.49
CA LEU A 197 -1.14 -5.18 -24.98
C LEU A 197 -1.35 -6.65 -25.38
N PRO A 198 -2.59 -7.21 -25.37
CA PRO A 198 -2.85 -8.57 -25.86
C PRO A 198 -2.53 -8.76 -27.34
N GLU A 199 -2.84 -7.78 -28.18
CA GLU A 199 -2.56 -7.83 -29.63
C GLU A 199 -1.05 -7.75 -29.88
N VAL A 200 -0.33 -6.87 -29.17
CA VAL A 200 1.13 -6.78 -29.25
C VAL A 200 1.76 -8.11 -28.84
N ALA A 201 1.26 -8.75 -27.78
CA ALA A 201 1.71 -10.06 -27.33
C ALA A 201 1.50 -11.14 -28.41
N ALA A 202 0.34 -11.10 -29.07
CA ALA A 202 0.01 -12.07 -30.13
C ALA A 202 0.89 -11.89 -31.37
N GLU A 203 1.11 -10.66 -31.80
CA GLU A 203 1.97 -10.37 -32.94
C GLU A 203 3.42 -10.76 -32.68
N GLN A 204 3.93 -10.45 -31.49
CA GLN A 204 5.27 -10.83 -31.08
C GLN A 204 5.42 -12.37 -31.05
N MET A 205 4.41 -13.08 -30.53
CA MET A 205 4.40 -14.53 -30.52
C MET A 205 4.35 -15.11 -31.91
N ARG A 206 3.54 -14.55 -32.80
CA ARG A 206 3.46 -14.94 -34.22
C ARG A 206 4.83 -14.83 -34.91
N MET A 207 5.52 -13.69 -34.70
CA MET A 207 6.86 -13.47 -35.26
C MET A 207 7.87 -14.49 -34.70
N LEU A 208 7.89 -14.67 -33.38
CA LEU A 208 8.79 -15.62 -32.72
C LEU A 208 8.60 -17.05 -33.22
N MET A 209 7.36 -17.53 -33.31
CA MET A 209 7.06 -18.88 -33.79
C MET A 209 7.47 -19.07 -35.26
N THR A 210 7.18 -18.05 -36.09
CA THR A 210 7.55 -18.09 -37.51
C THR A 210 9.06 -18.14 -37.71
N GLU A 211 9.80 -17.31 -36.98
CA GLU A 211 11.25 -17.24 -37.04
C GLU A 211 11.90 -18.55 -36.53
N LEU A 212 11.42 -19.05 -35.38
CA LEU A 212 11.91 -20.30 -34.78
C LEU A 212 11.74 -21.48 -35.75
N LEU A 213 10.56 -21.62 -36.34
CA LEU A 213 10.29 -22.70 -37.27
C LEU A 213 11.09 -22.57 -38.59
N SER A 214 11.18 -21.34 -39.12
CA SER A 214 11.97 -21.03 -40.30
C SER A 214 13.44 -21.34 -40.09
N SER A 215 14.02 -21.12 -38.93
CA SER A 215 15.40 -21.45 -38.59
C SER A 215 15.68 -22.95 -38.61
N LYS A 216 14.63 -23.78 -38.51
CA LYS A 216 14.66 -25.25 -38.63
C LYS A 216 14.20 -25.76 -39.98
N ASN A 217 14.01 -24.85 -40.97
CA ASN A 217 13.46 -25.14 -42.29
C ASN A 217 12.02 -25.72 -42.26
N PHE A 218 11.22 -25.31 -41.30
CA PHE A 218 9.79 -25.59 -41.23
C PHE A 218 8.98 -24.34 -41.53
N LEU A 219 7.84 -24.49 -42.15
CA LEU A 219 6.86 -23.42 -42.45
C LEU A 219 5.69 -23.53 -41.45
N LEU A 220 5.34 -22.43 -40.82
CA LEU A 220 4.08 -22.33 -40.06
C LEU A 220 2.92 -22.15 -41.03
N GLU A 221 2.00 -23.12 -41.08
CA GLU A 221 0.91 -23.15 -42.09
C GLU A 221 -0.18 -22.13 -41.83
N ASN A 222 -0.53 -21.93 -40.52
CA ASN A 222 -1.65 -21.07 -40.10
C ASN A 222 -1.25 -20.03 -39.04
N PRO A 223 -0.34 -19.10 -39.33
CA PRO A 223 0.16 -18.11 -38.34
C PRO A 223 -0.95 -17.17 -37.83
N ALA A 224 -2.02 -16.95 -38.62
CA ALA A 224 -3.14 -16.09 -38.26
C ALA A 224 -3.91 -16.58 -36.99
N THR A 225 -3.90 -17.89 -36.75
CA THR A 225 -4.55 -18.49 -35.57
C THR A 225 -4.04 -17.87 -34.25
N ILE A 226 -2.76 -17.45 -34.19
CA ILE A 226 -2.15 -16.83 -33.01
C ILE A 226 -2.79 -15.45 -32.75
N THR A 227 -2.96 -14.63 -33.80
CA THR A 227 -3.50 -13.27 -33.67
C THR A 227 -5.04 -13.25 -33.56
N GLU A 228 -5.74 -14.21 -34.17
CA GLU A 228 -7.19 -14.32 -34.02
C GLU A 228 -7.61 -14.67 -32.58
N ASN A 229 -6.82 -15.49 -31.89
CA ASN A 229 -7.10 -15.88 -30.52
C ASN A 229 -6.85 -14.75 -29.48
N SER A 230 -6.12 -13.68 -29.83
CA SER A 230 -5.92 -12.54 -28.94
C SER A 230 -7.24 -11.84 -28.59
N LYS A 231 -8.17 -11.77 -29.55
CA LYS A 231 -9.50 -11.17 -29.36
C LYS A 231 -10.39 -11.93 -28.39
N ARG A 232 -10.08 -13.20 -28.07
CA ARG A 232 -10.83 -13.99 -27.10
C ARG A 232 -10.58 -13.56 -25.64
N LEU A 233 -9.51 -12.83 -25.37
CA LEU A 233 -9.25 -12.29 -24.03
C LEU A 233 -10.24 -11.17 -23.69
N GLU A 234 -10.64 -10.38 -24.69
CA GLU A 234 -11.59 -9.28 -24.52
C GLU A 234 -13.03 -9.78 -24.26
N MET A 235 -13.39 -10.95 -24.79
CA MET A 235 -14.76 -11.49 -24.72
C MET A 235 -15.08 -12.31 -23.46
N LYS A 236 -14.12 -12.57 -22.58
CA LYS A 236 -14.30 -13.29 -21.31
C LYS A 236 -14.44 -12.37 -20.09
N ILE A 237 -15.14 -11.24 -20.28
CA ILE A 237 -15.49 -10.28 -19.23
C ILE A 237 -16.93 -10.51 -18.76
#